data_7665af00c291d5e23910b807749fd171
#
_entry.id   7665af00c291d5e23910b807749fd171
#
_cell.length_a   1.000
_cell.length_b   1.000
_cell.length_c   1.000
_cell.angle_alpha   90.00
_cell.angle_beta   90.00
_cell.angle_gamma   90.00
#
_symmetry.space_group_name_H-M   'P 1'
#
loop_
_entity.id
_entity.type
_entity.pdbx_description
1 polymer ?
#
loop_
_entity_poly.entity_id
_entity_poly.type
_entity_poly.pdbx_seq_one_letter_code
_entity_poly.pdbx_strand_id
1 'polypeptide(L)'
;LKRRLSDQILYVGPVGGELKAMLLAKARALIFPTQWCEPFGIVTIEALASGTPVITTHNGAMPEIIENGRHGFLCESISEMIEAIKSVDKIRAADCLKRVEEKFHYRRMAEEYIKLYQSILKSGE
;
A
#
# COMPACT_ATOMS: atom_id res chain seq x y z
N LEU A 1 2.73 -4.36 -22.96
CA LEU A 1 1.46 -3.98 -22.30
C LEU A 1 0.37 -3.67 -23.33
N LYS A 2 0.64 -2.83 -24.35
CA LYS A 2 -0.36 -2.40 -25.37
C LYS A 2 -1.09 -3.56 -26.09
N ARG A 3 -0.49 -4.74 -26.20
CA ARG A 3 -1.09 -5.93 -26.86
C ARG A 3 -2.17 -6.65 -26.02
N ARG A 4 -2.36 -6.27 -24.75
CA ARG A 4 -3.33 -6.90 -23.82
C ARG A 4 -4.43 -5.94 -23.37
N LEU A 5 -4.51 -4.76 -24.00
CA LEU A 5 -5.56 -3.80 -23.70
C LEU A 5 -6.87 -4.27 -24.33
N SER A 6 -7.94 -4.12 -23.62
CA SER A 6 -9.31 -4.45 -24.04
C SER A 6 -10.25 -3.45 -23.36
N ASP A 7 -11.55 -3.56 -23.63
CA ASP A 7 -12.56 -2.76 -22.94
C ASP A 7 -12.54 -2.97 -21.40
N GLN A 8 -11.93 -4.06 -20.95
CA GLN A 8 -11.78 -4.39 -19.52
C GLN A 8 -10.41 -3.99 -18.96
N ILE A 9 -9.42 -3.69 -19.80
CA ILE A 9 -8.04 -3.35 -19.39
C ILE A 9 -7.65 -2.05 -20.07
N LEU A 10 -7.61 -0.98 -19.28
CA LEU A 10 -7.28 0.35 -19.75
C LEU A 10 -5.88 0.76 -19.26
N TYR A 11 -5.10 1.35 -20.15
CA TYR A 11 -3.87 2.03 -19.81
C TYR A 11 -4.13 3.52 -19.70
N VAL A 12 -4.05 4.05 -18.48
CA VAL A 12 -4.33 5.47 -18.20
C VAL A 12 -3.08 6.35 -18.19
N GLY A 13 -1.89 5.78 -18.46
CA GLY A 13 -0.62 6.50 -18.43
C GLY A 13 -0.17 6.88 -17.02
N PRO A 14 0.86 7.74 -16.89
CA PRO A 14 1.26 8.31 -15.61
C PRO A 14 0.15 9.16 -15.03
N VAL A 15 -0.22 8.91 -13.78
CA VAL A 15 -1.25 9.65 -13.05
C VAL A 15 -0.71 10.21 -11.74
N GLY A 16 -1.16 11.40 -11.38
CA GLY A 16 -0.79 12.08 -10.14
C GLY A 16 -1.93 12.95 -9.63
N GLY A 17 -1.71 13.64 -8.51
CA GLY A 17 -2.66 14.59 -7.93
C GLY A 17 -4.06 13.99 -7.71
N GLU A 18 -5.08 14.78 -8.00
CA GLU A 18 -6.48 14.42 -7.80
C GLU A 18 -6.93 13.19 -8.58
N LEU A 19 -6.44 13.02 -9.82
CA LEU A 19 -6.79 11.86 -10.64
C LEU A 19 -6.31 10.57 -9.98
N LYS A 20 -5.07 10.53 -9.46
CA LYS A 20 -4.56 9.37 -8.73
C LYS A 20 -5.40 9.08 -7.49
N ALA A 21 -5.68 10.10 -6.69
CA ALA A 21 -6.50 9.96 -5.49
C ALA A 21 -7.91 9.43 -5.81
N MET A 22 -8.54 9.95 -6.86
CA MET A 22 -9.85 9.50 -7.32
C MET A 22 -9.83 8.04 -7.80
N LEU A 23 -8.82 7.65 -8.56
CA LEU A 23 -8.68 6.26 -9.03
C LEU A 23 -8.50 5.30 -7.86
N LEU A 24 -7.63 5.65 -6.91
CA LEU A 24 -7.43 4.84 -5.70
C LEU A 24 -8.72 4.73 -4.90
N ALA A 25 -9.39 5.84 -4.60
CA ALA A 25 -10.60 5.85 -3.79
C ALA A 25 -11.79 5.08 -4.41
N LYS A 26 -11.82 4.93 -5.75
CA LYS A 26 -12.87 4.18 -6.46
C LYS A 26 -12.49 2.74 -6.77
N ALA A 27 -11.23 2.36 -6.58
CA ALA A 27 -10.77 1.01 -6.85
C ALA A 27 -11.29 0.03 -5.78
N ARG A 28 -11.63 -1.21 -6.20
CA ARG A 28 -11.90 -2.31 -5.25
C ARG A 28 -10.65 -2.72 -4.50
N ALA A 29 -9.50 -2.67 -5.16
CA ALA A 29 -8.19 -2.94 -4.59
C ALA A 29 -7.09 -2.33 -5.44
N LEU A 30 -5.96 -2.03 -4.85
CA LEU A 30 -4.69 -1.86 -5.53
C LEU A 30 -4.00 -3.22 -5.65
N ILE A 31 -3.64 -3.63 -6.86
CA ILE A 31 -2.78 -4.81 -7.08
C ILE A 31 -1.36 -4.32 -7.35
N PHE A 32 -0.43 -4.67 -6.45
CA PHE A 32 0.96 -4.25 -6.50
C PHE A 32 1.90 -5.47 -6.46
N PRO A 33 2.05 -6.21 -7.59
CA PRO A 33 2.77 -7.48 -7.66
C PRO A 33 4.28 -7.25 -7.83
N THR A 34 4.93 -6.60 -6.88
CA THR A 34 6.37 -6.31 -6.94
C THR A 34 7.20 -7.60 -6.86
N GLN A 35 8.22 -7.72 -7.73
CA GLN A 35 9.14 -8.86 -7.75
C GLN A 35 10.51 -8.53 -7.15
N TRP A 36 10.70 -7.29 -6.70
CA TRP A 36 11.93 -6.83 -6.04
C TRP A 36 11.66 -6.47 -4.58
N CYS A 37 12.72 -6.29 -3.83
CA CYS A 37 12.66 -5.82 -2.46
C CYS A 37 12.27 -4.34 -2.45
N GLU A 38 10.96 -4.07 -2.44
CA GLU A 38 10.43 -2.71 -2.43
C GLU A 38 10.76 -2.01 -1.11
N PRO A 39 11.53 -0.90 -1.13
CA PRO A 39 11.99 -0.27 0.10
C PRO A 39 10.89 0.38 0.94
N PHE A 40 9.78 0.83 0.32
CA PHE A 40 8.68 1.46 1.05
C PHE A 40 7.31 1.26 0.40
N GLY A 41 7.15 1.57 -0.90
CA GLY A 41 5.88 1.41 -1.61
C GLY A 41 4.85 2.49 -1.28
N ILE A 42 5.17 3.76 -1.55
CA ILE A 42 4.30 4.92 -1.27
C ILE A 42 2.88 4.72 -1.80
N VAL A 43 2.71 4.14 -2.99
CA VAL A 43 1.39 3.92 -3.61
C VAL A 43 0.51 2.98 -2.77
N THR A 44 1.09 2.06 -2.01
CA THR A 44 0.33 1.17 -1.13
C THR A 44 -0.25 1.94 0.06
N ILE A 45 0.51 2.86 0.62
CA ILE A 45 0.04 3.76 1.70
C ILE A 45 -1.01 4.73 1.17
N GLU A 46 -0.84 5.26 -0.04
CA GLU A 46 -1.84 6.11 -0.69
C GLU A 46 -3.17 5.36 -0.94
N ALA A 47 -3.10 4.09 -1.33
CA ALA A 47 -4.28 3.25 -1.48
C ALA A 47 -5.00 3.05 -0.13
N LEU A 48 -4.26 2.67 0.92
CA LEU A 48 -4.81 2.53 2.26
C LEU A 48 -5.40 3.85 2.79
N ALA A 49 -4.74 4.98 2.53
CA ALA A 49 -5.22 6.32 2.88
C ALA A 49 -6.50 6.73 2.12
N SER A 50 -6.79 6.05 1.01
CA SER A 50 -8.03 6.20 0.24
C SER A 50 -9.11 5.18 0.67
N GLY A 51 -8.85 4.36 1.70
CA GLY A 51 -9.72 3.28 2.14
C GLY A 51 -9.67 2.03 1.25
N THR A 52 -8.71 1.94 0.34
CA THR A 52 -8.60 0.89 -0.66
C THR A 52 -7.62 -0.19 -0.21
N PRO A 53 -8.03 -1.46 -0.10
CA PRO A 53 -7.17 -2.56 0.29
C PRO A 53 -6.10 -2.85 -0.78
N VAL A 54 -5.00 -3.46 -0.35
CA VAL A 54 -3.86 -3.76 -1.22
C VAL A 54 -3.66 -5.27 -1.34
N ILE A 55 -3.47 -5.74 -2.57
CA ILE A 55 -3.04 -7.12 -2.87
C ILE A 55 -1.62 -7.02 -3.41
N THR A 56 -0.65 -7.59 -2.71
CA THR A 56 0.77 -7.45 -3.04
C THR A 56 1.54 -8.73 -2.76
N THR A 57 2.77 -8.80 -3.21
CA THR A 57 3.71 -9.87 -2.85
C THR A 57 4.29 -9.64 -1.46
N HIS A 58 4.76 -10.72 -0.83
CA HIS A 58 5.40 -10.69 0.50
C HIS A 58 6.88 -10.28 0.40
N ASN A 59 7.16 -9.14 -0.26
CA ASN A 59 8.51 -8.66 -0.54
C ASN A 59 8.78 -7.27 0.07
N GLY A 60 10.03 -7.05 0.49
CA GLY A 60 10.50 -5.76 1.01
C GLY A 60 9.69 -5.25 2.16
N ALA A 61 9.28 -3.99 2.12
CA ALA A 61 8.51 -3.32 3.18
C ALA A 61 7.02 -3.73 3.25
N MET A 62 6.52 -4.54 2.31
CA MET A 62 5.08 -4.85 2.25
C MET A 62 4.53 -5.48 3.53
N PRO A 63 5.24 -6.42 4.23
CA PRO A 63 4.78 -6.96 5.50
C PRO A 63 4.73 -5.94 6.65
N GLU A 64 5.50 -4.86 6.54
CA GLU A 64 5.47 -3.77 7.54
C GLU A 64 4.24 -2.86 7.33
N ILE A 65 3.76 -2.74 6.08
CA ILE A 65 2.63 -1.89 5.70
C ILE A 65 1.32 -2.65 5.85
N ILE A 66 1.24 -3.87 5.31
CA ILE A 66 0.04 -4.67 5.20
C ILE A 66 0.00 -5.74 6.30
N GLU A 67 -1.01 -5.71 7.12
CA GLU A 67 -1.40 -6.85 7.96
C GLU A 67 -2.36 -7.72 7.16
N ASN A 68 -1.92 -8.96 6.87
CA ASN A 68 -2.63 -9.87 5.98
C ASN A 68 -4.06 -10.17 6.47
N GLY A 69 -5.03 -10.05 5.57
CA GLY A 69 -6.44 -10.25 5.87
C GLY A 69 -7.14 -9.07 6.56
N ARG A 70 -6.42 -7.98 6.89
CA ARG A 70 -6.98 -6.80 7.56
C ARG A 70 -6.89 -5.53 6.71
N HIS A 71 -5.76 -5.29 6.07
CA HIS A 71 -5.54 -4.12 5.21
C HIS A 71 -5.41 -4.51 3.75
N GLY A 72 -5.35 -5.80 3.48
CA GLY A 72 -5.14 -6.39 2.17
C GLY A 72 -4.58 -7.81 2.30
N PHE A 73 -3.89 -8.27 1.26
CA PHE A 73 -3.35 -9.62 1.20
C PHE A 73 -1.88 -9.60 0.76
N LEU A 74 -1.05 -10.36 1.49
CA LEU A 74 0.34 -10.66 1.16
C LEU A 74 0.37 -12.04 0.49
N CYS A 75 0.80 -12.11 -0.76
CA CYS A 75 0.72 -13.28 -1.61
C CYS A 75 2.11 -13.78 -2.02
N GLU A 76 2.30 -15.09 -2.01
CA GLU A 76 3.53 -15.76 -2.47
C GLU A 76 3.42 -16.22 -3.95
N SER A 77 2.20 -16.24 -4.49
CA SER A 77 1.93 -16.74 -5.84
C SER A 77 0.81 -15.98 -6.54
N ILE A 78 0.77 -16.12 -7.87
CA ILE A 78 -0.33 -15.59 -8.70
C ILE A 78 -1.66 -16.24 -8.31
N SER A 79 -1.66 -17.53 -7.97
CA SER A 79 -2.86 -18.24 -7.53
C SER A 79 -3.44 -17.63 -6.25
N GLU A 80 -2.59 -17.28 -5.29
CA GLU A 80 -3.01 -16.58 -4.08
C GLU A 80 -3.54 -15.18 -4.37
N MET A 81 -2.94 -14.45 -5.31
CA MET A 81 -3.46 -13.13 -5.73
C MET A 81 -4.86 -13.25 -6.33
N ILE A 82 -5.13 -14.29 -7.11
CA ILE A 82 -6.46 -14.55 -7.68
C ILE A 82 -7.48 -14.79 -6.56
N GLU A 83 -7.13 -15.59 -5.56
CA GLU A 83 -8.01 -15.85 -4.41
C GLU A 83 -8.19 -14.58 -3.54
N ALA A 84 -7.14 -13.79 -3.38
CA ALA A 84 -7.20 -12.50 -2.70
C ALA A 84 -8.18 -11.53 -3.39
N ILE A 85 -8.17 -11.46 -4.72
CA ILE A 85 -9.13 -10.63 -5.49
C ILE A 85 -10.59 -11.04 -5.22
N LYS A 86 -10.86 -12.34 -5.08
CA LYS A 86 -12.22 -12.84 -4.75
C LYS A 86 -12.65 -12.49 -3.33
N SER A 87 -11.67 -12.31 -2.43
CA SER A 87 -11.90 -12.10 -0.99
C SER A 87 -11.76 -10.65 -0.55
N VAL A 88 -11.35 -9.74 -1.43
CA VAL A 88 -10.98 -8.36 -1.09
C VAL A 88 -12.12 -7.55 -0.47
N ASP A 89 -13.36 -7.85 -0.83
CA ASP A 89 -14.55 -7.17 -0.29
C ASP A 89 -14.79 -7.44 1.20
N LYS A 90 -14.06 -8.39 1.80
CA LYS A 90 -14.09 -8.64 3.24
C LYS A 90 -13.25 -7.63 4.03
N ILE A 91 -12.34 -6.93 3.36
CA ILE A 91 -11.49 -5.91 3.97
C ILE A 91 -12.32 -4.63 4.18
N ARG A 92 -12.28 -4.10 5.38
CA ARG A 92 -13.00 -2.87 5.72
C ARG A 92 -12.16 -1.64 5.38
N ALA A 93 -12.72 -0.71 4.62
CA ALA A 93 -12.06 0.57 4.31
C ALA A 93 -11.60 1.33 5.57
N ALA A 94 -12.38 1.27 6.65
CA ALA A 94 -12.05 1.89 7.92
C ALA A 94 -10.75 1.34 8.54
N ASP A 95 -10.46 0.05 8.37
CA ASP A 95 -9.21 -0.55 8.88
C ASP A 95 -8.00 -0.07 8.06
N CYS A 96 -8.16 0.10 6.75
CA CYS A 96 -7.13 0.68 5.87
C CYS A 96 -6.79 2.12 6.28
N LEU A 97 -7.80 2.97 6.45
CA LEU A 97 -7.63 4.37 6.89
C LEU A 97 -6.94 4.45 8.25
N LYS A 98 -7.42 3.66 9.21
CA LYS A 98 -6.86 3.60 10.56
C LYS A 98 -5.40 3.19 10.56
N ARG A 99 -5.01 2.22 9.71
CA ARG A 99 -3.61 1.80 9.57
C ARG A 99 -2.70 2.96 9.20
N VAL A 100 -3.11 3.78 8.23
CA VAL A 100 -2.32 4.93 7.78
C VAL A 100 -2.24 5.99 8.87
N GLU A 101 -3.36 6.32 9.51
CA GLU A 101 -3.39 7.31 10.59
C GLU A 101 -2.49 6.92 11.76
N GLU A 102 -2.53 5.66 12.19
CA GLU A 102 -1.76 5.18 13.34
C GLU A 102 -0.28 4.96 13.05
N LYS A 103 0.12 4.60 11.82
CA LYS A 103 1.47 4.14 11.52
C LYS A 103 2.23 5.04 10.55
N PHE A 104 1.55 5.70 9.60
CA PHE A 104 2.17 6.38 8.48
C PHE A 104 1.83 7.87 8.40
N HIS A 105 1.24 8.43 9.44
CA HIS A 105 0.99 9.87 9.51
C HIS A 105 2.31 10.65 9.61
N TYR A 106 2.45 11.72 8.82
CA TYR A 106 3.70 12.49 8.72
C TYR A 106 4.20 13.06 10.06
N ARG A 107 3.30 13.42 10.98
CA ARG A 107 3.67 13.91 12.33
C ARG A 107 4.39 12.83 13.12
N ARG A 108 3.89 11.60 13.10
CA ARG A 108 4.53 10.45 13.74
C ARG A 108 5.94 10.24 13.18
N MET A 109 6.08 10.25 11.86
CA MET A 109 7.39 10.13 11.21
C MET A 109 8.35 11.22 11.72
N ALA A 110 7.92 12.49 11.76
CA ALA A 110 8.74 13.59 12.25
C ALA A 110 9.15 13.40 13.71
N GLU A 111 8.22 12.99 14.58
CA GLU A 111 8.49 12.73 15.99
C GLU A 111 9.50 11.58 16.19
N GLU A 112 9.38 10.52 15.42
CA GLU A 112 10.30 9.37 15.49
C GLU A 112 11.71 9.75 14.99
N TYR A 113 11.83 10.56 13.94
CA TYR A 113 13.12 11.10 13.50
C TYR A 113 13.75 12.02 14.56
N ILE A 114 12.98 12.90 15.19
CA ILE A 114 13.48 13.76 16.27
C ILE A 114 14.01 12.91 17.43
N LYS A 115 13.29 11.89 17.86
CA LYS A 115 13.74 10.97 18.91
C LYS A 115 15.03 10.25 18.53
N LEU A 116 15.12 9.80 17.28
CA LEU A 116 16.33 9.14 16.78
C LEU A 116 17.53 10.09 16.80
N TYR A 117 17.39 11.31 16.30
CA TYR A 117 18.46 12.30 16.33
C TYR A 117 18.90 12.64 17.76
N GLN A 118 17.96 12.80 18.67
CA GLN A 118 18.27 13.02 20.10
C GLN A 118 19.02 11.85 20.73
N SER A 119 18.70 10.61 20.34
CA SER A 119 19.40 9.43 20.86
C SER A 119 20.84 9.35 20.35
N ILE A 120 21.07 9.68 19.07
CA ILE A 120 22.40 9.70 18.46
C ILE A 120 23.28 10.77 19.13
N LEU A 121 22.75 11.97 19.36
CA LEU A 121 23.48 13.04 20.02
C LEU A 121 23.89 12.69 21.47
N LYS A 122 23.04 11.96 22.19
CA LYS A 122 23.33 11.50 23.57
C LYS A 122 24.33 10.35 23.63
N SER A 123 24.41 9.53 22.60
CA SER A 123 25.35 8.39 22.53
C SER A 123 26.73 8.78 21.95
N GLY A 124 26.90 10.00 21.48
CA GLY A 124 28.16 10.54 20.96
C GLY A 124 29.00 11.32 22.00
N GLU A 125 28.50 11.41 23.24
CA GLU A 125 29.26 11.87 24.40
C GLU A 125 29.86 10.66 25.16
#